data_d89c7bbb18ef8f89d6dbcb7af587cb8e
#
_entry.id   d89c7bbb18ef8f89d6dbcb7af587cb8e
#
_cell.length_a   1.000
_cell.length_b   1.000
_cell.length_c   1.000
_cell.angle_alpha   90.00
_cell.angle_beta   90.00
_cell.angle_gamma   90.00
#
_symmetry.space_group_name_H-M   'P 1'
#
loop_
_entity.id
_entity.type
_entity.pdbx_description
1 polymer ?
#
loop_
_entity_poly.entity_id
_entity_poly.type
_entity_poly.pdbx_seq_one_letter_code
_entity_poly.pdbx_strand_id
1 'polypeptide(L)'
;MAVSIDTVYQRVLAILNKEQRGYLTPQEFNLFANQAQMDIFEQYFYDIEQFGMLHGNDTEYSDMLNILNEKISLFEKTETLTYSNNYWILPSDLYRLGTIIYGGNEVERVNKNEYLYITSSPIAAPTAEFPIYTKDINGIKAYGLTDIDDSVGSLNCNYIKKPTKVEWKYQVVYGEALYDSTYSINFELHPSEEVELVMKILSLAGVLIRDLSVYQLAAQENAMNIQQQKS
;
A
#
# COMPACT_ATOMS: atom_id res chain seq x y z
N MET A 1 -9.95 2.95 -12.16
CA MET A 1 -9.36 2.08 -13.23
C MET A 1 -7.89 1.91 -12.89
N ALA A 2 -7.36 0.69 -12.92
CA ALA A 2 -5.96 0.41 -12.62
C ALA A 2 -5.03 0.86 -13.78
N VAL A 3 -3.79 1.23 -13.48
CA VAL A 3 -2.79 1.56 -14.50
C VAL A 3 -2.37 0.28 -15.21
N SER A 4 -2.40 0.30 -16.55
CA SER A 4 -2.04 -0.88 -17.37
C SER A 4 -0.53 -1.12 -17.33
N ILE A 5 -0.13 -2.34 -16.96
CA ILE A 5 1.28 -2.73 -16.92
C ILE A 5 1.91 -2.76 -18.31
N ASP A 6 1.14 -3.16 -19.34
CA ASP A 6 1.62 -3.19 -20.71
C ASP A 6 1.90 -1.79 -21.25
N THR A 7 1.00 -0.83 -20.97
CA THR A 7 1.21 0.58 -21.39
C THR A 7 2.47 1.15 -20.77
N VAL A 8 2.70 0.90 -19.48
CA VAL A 8 3.92 1.35 -18.79
C VAL A 8 5.16 0.68 -19.38
N TYR A 9 5.13 -0.63 -19.62
CA TYR A 9 6.24 -1.36 -20.21
C TYR A 9 6.61 -0.83 -21.60
N GLN A 10 5.61 -0.64 -22.47
CA GLN A 10 5.83 -0.09 -23.81
C GLN A 10 6.42 1.32 -23.79
N ARG A 11 5.96 2.18 -22.86
CA ARG A 11 6.52 3.53 -22.69
C ARG A 11 7.97 3.49 -22.22
N VAL A 12 8.28 2.66 -21.23
CA VAL A 12 9.64 2.49 -20.72
C VAL A 12 10.58 2.01 -21.84
N LEU A 13 10.17 0.98 -22.62
CA LEU A 13 10.95 0.49 -23.75
C LEU A 13 11.12 1.55 -24.84
N ALA A 14 10.08 2.32 -25.15
CA ALA A 14 10.15 3.35 -26.17
C ALA A 14 11.17 4.45 -25.80
N ILE A 15 11.27 4.82 -24.54
CA ILE A 15 12.24 5.81 -24.05
C ILE A 15 13.66 5.22 -24.08
N LEU A 16 13.85 4.01 -23.56
CA LEU A 16 15.16 3.35 -23.56
C LEU A 16 15.69 3.10 -24.97
N ASN A 17 14.84 2.66 -25.90
CA ASN A 17 15.24 2.38 -27.28
C ASN A 17 15.59 3.65 -28.07
N LYS A 18 14.89 4.76 -27.86
CA LYS A 18 15.20 6.04 -28.52
C LYS A 18 16.62 6.52 -28.23
N GLU A 19 17.06 6.26 -27.02
CA GLU A 19 18.38 6.71 -26.56
C GLU A 19 19.50 5.70 -26.89
N GLN A 20 19.18 4.56 -27.53
CA GLN A 20 20.12 3.45 -27.83
C GLN A 20 20.88 2.94 -26.58
N ARG A 21 20.27 3.01 -25.41
CA ARG A 21 20.93 2.89 -24.13
C ARG A 21 20.79 1.55 -23.43
N GLY A 22 20.18 0.58 -24.07
CA GLY A 22 20.11 -0.76 -23.53
C GLY A 22 18.75 -1.42 -23.70
N TYR A 23 18.73 -2.70 -23.41
CA TYR A 23 17.55 -3.55 -23.43
C TYR A 23 17.14 -3.88 -22.00
N LEU A 24 15.89 -3.63 -21.66
CA LEU A 24 15.30 -4.03 -20.40
C LEU A 24 14.53 -5.34 -20.60
N THR A 25 14.95 -6.39 -19.90
CA THR A 25 14.25 -7.67 -19.97
C THR A 25 12.91 -7.59 -19.21
N PRO A 26 11.90 -8.39 -19.61
CA PRO A 26 10.64 -8.45 -18.87
C PRO A 26 10.78 -8.79 -17.38
N GLN A 27 11.77 -9.60 -17.03
CA GLN A 27 12.04 -9.96 -15.64
C GLN A 27 12.58 -8.78 -14.83
N GLU A 28 13.54 -8.03 -15.40
CA GLU A 28 14.06 -6.80 -14.77
C GLU A 28 12.98 -5.75 -14.64
N PHE A 29 12.16 -5.58 -15.70
CA PHE A 29 11.00 -4.69 -15.65
C PHE A 29 10.07 -5.04 -14.48
N ASN A 30 9.71 -6.30 -14.32
CA ASN A 30 8.83 -6.74 -13.22
C ASN A 30 9.43 -6.41 -11.83
N LEU A 31 10.74 -6.53 -11.66
CA LEU A 31 11.41 -6.15 -10.41
C LEU A 31 11.29 -4.64 -10.16
N PHE A 32 11.62 -3.82 -11.15
CA PHE A 32 11.55 -2.35 -11.01
C PHE A 32 10.11 -1.86 -10.89
N ALA A 33 9.17 -2.47 -11.61
CA ALA A 33 7.76 -2.14 -11.53
C ALA A 33 7.21 -2.36 -10.11
N ASN A 34 7.55 -3.49 -9.48
CA ASN A 34 7.15 -3.77 -8.11
C ASN A 34 7.81 -2.81 -7.09
N GLN A 35 9.08 -2.48 -7.29
CA GLN A 35 9.77 -1.50 -6.45
C GLN A 35 9.13 -0.11 -6.60
N ALA A 36 8.95 0.36 -7.83
CA ALA A 36 8.35 1.67 -8.10
C ALA A 36 6.93 1.79 -7.52
N GLN A 37 6.11 0.73 -7.65
CA GLN A 37 4.78 0.71 -7.05
C GLN A 37 4.83 0.84 -5.52
N MET A 38 5.74 0.14 -4.86
CA MET A 38 5.91 0.24 -3.42
C MET A 38 6.40 1.61 -2.98
N ASP A 39 7.34 2.19 -3.72
CA ASP A 39 7.90 3.51 -3.42
C ASP A 39 6.82 4.61 -3.51
N ILE A 40 5.93 4.54 -4.54
CA ILE A 40 4.80 5.48 -4.67
C ILE A 40 3.78 5.26 -3.54
N PHE A 41 3.46 4.00 -3.23
CA PHE A 41 2.53 3.67 -2.16
C PHE A 41 3.03 4.17 -0.78
N GLU A 42 4.30 3.99 -0.47
CA GLU A 42 4.88 4.49 0.79
C GLU A 42 4.95 6.03 0.82
N GLN A 43 5.14 6.66 -0.33
CA GLN A 43 5.17 8.11 -0.43
C GLN A 43 3.84 8.75 -0.03
N TYR A 44 2.69 8.13 -0.32
CA TYR A 44 1.39 8.66 0.12
C TYR A 44 1.30 8.85 1.63
N PHE A 45 1.82 7.91 2.41
CA PHE A 45 1.81 8.03 3.88
C PHE A 45 2.77 9.11 4.38
N TYR A 46 3.93 9.23 3.73
CA TYR A 46 4.87 10.29 4.06
C TYR A 46 4.28 11.67 3.77
N ASP A 47 3.61 11.83 2.65
CA ASP A 47 2.99 13.08 2.26
C ASP A 47 1.83 13.45 3.21
N ILE A 48 0.99 12.49 3.61
CA ILE A 48 -0.06 12.74 4.63
C ILE A 48 0.55 13.20 5.96
N GLU A 49 1.62 12.57 6.41
CA GLU A 49 2.29 12.98 7.66
C GLU A 49 2.90 14.36 7.53
N GLN A 50 3.54 14.70 6.42
CA GLN A 50 4.07 16.04 6.17
C GLN A 50 2.96 17.10 6.12
N PHE A 51 1.91 16.83 5.37
CA PHE A 51 0.78 17.74 5.29
C PHE A 51 0.02 17.84 6.61
N GLY A 52 -0.10 16.79 7.40
CA GLY A 52 -0.71 16.83 8.75
C GLY A 52 0.05 17.68 9.77
N MET A 53 1.35 17.93 9.55
CA MET A 53 2.17 18.76 10.43
C MET A 53 2.17 20.25 10.05
N LEU A 54 1.79 20.60 8.84
CA LEU A 54 1.72 21.99 8.41
C LEU A 54 0.49 22.66 9.02
N HIS A 55 0.70 23.70 9.79
CA HIS A 55 -0.36 24.52 10.39
C HIS A 55 -0.83 25.54 9.36
N GLY A 56 -1.72 25.15 8.47
CA GLY A 56 -2.30 26.03 7.47
C GLY A 56 -3.82 25.95 7.50
N ASN A 57 -4.49 27.08 7.54
CA ASN A 57 -5.94 27.21 7.50
C ASN A 57 -6.40 27.48 6.06
N ASP A 58 -5.71 26.90 5.08
CA ASP A 58 -5.93 27.19 3.67
C ASP A 58 -6.78 26.09 3.01
N THR A 59 -7.73 26.50 2.18
CA THR A 59 -8.64 25.60 1.44
C THR A 59 -7.89 24.67 0.48
N GLU A 60 -6.82 25.13 -0.12
CA GLU A 60 -5.95 24.31 -1.00
C GLU A 60 -5.34 23.11 -0.28
N TYR A 61 -5.06 23.27 1.00
CA TYR A 61 -4.53 22.22 1.86
C TYR A 61 -5.53 21.08 2.09
N SER A 62 -6.80 21.42 2.31
CA SER A 62 -7.88 20.46 2.45
C SER A 62 -8.07 19.62 1.18
N ASP A 63 -7.90 20.22 0.02
CA ASP A 63 -8.03 19.52 -1.27
C ASP A 63 -6.90 18.52 -1.49
N MET A 64 -5.66 18.84 -1.11
CA MET A 64 -4.52 17.92 -1.21
C MET A 64 -4.70 16.69 -0.32
N LEU A 65 -5.15 16.89 0.92
CA LEU A 65 -5.46 15.78 1.83
C LEU A 65 -6.58 14.90 1.28
N ASN A 66 -7.61 15.48 0.69
CA ASN A 66 -8.70 14.73 0.07
C ASN A 66 -8.21 13.89 -1.12
N ILE A 67 -7.35 14.44 -1.97
CA ILE A 67 -6.74 13.71 -3.10
C ILE A 67 -5.88 12.55 -2.60
N LEU A 68 -5.07 12.76 -1.56
CA LEU A 68 -4.25 11.70 -0.97
C LEU A 68 -5.11 10.61 -0.32
N ASN A 69 -6.16 11.00 0.39
CA ASN A 69 -7.12 10.04 0.96
C ASN A 69 -7.83 9.24 -0.13
N GLU A 70 -8.21 9.87 -1.26
CA GLU A 70 -8.79 9.16 -2.41
C GLU A 70 -7.82 8.12 -2.99
N LYS A 71 -6.54 8.46 -3.13
CA LYS A 71 -5.50 7.53 -3.58
C LYS A 71 -5.32 6.35 -2.62
N ILE A 72 -5.33 6.61 -1.31
CA ILE A 72 -5.20 5.56 -0.27
C ILE A 72 -6.45 4.70 -0.18
N SER A 73 -7.63 5.26 -0.41
CA SER A 73 -8.90 4.52 -0.35
C SER A 73 -8.95 3.31 -1.30
N LEU A 74 -8.15 3.31 -2.37
CA LEU A 74 -8.00 2.16 -3.27
C LEU A 74 -7.39 0.92 -2.56
N PHE A 75 -6.70 1.13 -1.45
CA PHE A 75 -6.04 0.09 -0.67
C PHE A 75 -6.78 -0.21 0.64
N GLU A 76 -7.82 0.55 0.97
CA GLU A 76 -8.64 0.28 2.14
C GLU A 76 -9.52 -0.94 1.92
N LYS A 77 -9.50 -1.84 2.89
CA LYS A 77 -10.27 -3.08 2.88
C LYS A 77 -10.84 -3.36 4.26
N THR A 78 -12.04 -3.89 4.27
CA THR A 78 -12.68 -4.41 5.47
C THR A 78 -12.81 -5.93 5.34
N GLU A 79 -12.33 -6.65 6.34
CA GLU A 79 -12.39 -8.11 6.36
C GLU A 79 -12.75 -8.62 7.76
N THR A 80 -13.49 -9.72 7.79
CA THR A 80 -13.79 -10.41 9.05
C THR A 80 -12.61 -11.30 9.42
N LEU A 81 -12.14 -11.16 10.65
CA LEU A 81 -11.01 -11.94 11.16
C LEU A 81 -11.44 -13.35 11.51
N THR A 82 -10.58 -14.32 11.22
CA THR A 82 -10.78 -15.71 11.62
C THR A 82 -10.13 -15.99 12.97
N TYR A 83 -10.85 -16.68 13.86
CA TYR A 83 -10.33 -17.08 15.15
C TYR A 83 -9.66 -18.45 15.07
N SER A 84 -8.41 -18.53 15.48
CA SER A 84 -7.65 -19.78 15.53
C SER A 84 -6.58 -19.73 16.62
N ASN A 85 -6.40 -20.83 17.34
CA ASN A 85 -5.36 -20.96 18.39
C ASN A 85 -5.38 -19.83 19.45
N ASN A 86 -6.52 -19.39 19.90
CA ASN A 86 -6.68 -18.26 20.84
C ASN A 86 -6.24 -16.89 20.30
N TYR A 87 -6.12 -16.74 18.98
CA TYR A 87 -5.80 -15.49 18.31
C TYR A 87 -6.78 -15.23 17.16
N TRP A 88 -7.05 -13.97 16.94
CA TRP A 88 -7.68 -13.51 15.70
C TRP A 88 -6.58 -13.26 14.67
N ILE A 89 -6.65 -14.02 13.59
CA ILE A 89 -5.62 -14.00 12.54
C ILE A 89 -5.81 -12.76 11.67
N LEU A 90 -4.74 -11.98 11.53
CA LEU A 90 -4.74 -10.82 10.64
C LEU A 90 -4.60 -11.25 9.17
N PRO A 91 -5.19 -10.51 8.21
CA PRO A 91 -5.02 -10.77 6.78
C PRO A 91 -3.54 -10.78 6.37
N SER A 92 -3.19 -11.67 5.43
CA SER A 92 -1.81 -11.80 4.95
C SER A 92 -1.34 -10.63 4.10
N ASP A 93 -2.28 -9.89 3.51
CA ASP A 93 -2.06 -8.68 2.72
C ASP A 93 -2.04 -7.40 3.55
N LEU A 94 -2.12 -7.52 4.87
CA LEU A 94 -2.11 -6.38 5.78
C LEU A 94 -0.82 -5.57 5.67
N TYR A 95 -0.94 -4.29 5.40
CA TYR A 95 0.14 -3.31 5.52
C TYR A 95 0.00 -2.49 6.80
N ARG A 96 -1.11 -1.81 7.00
CA ARG A 96 -1.38 -0.98 8.18
C ARG A 96 -2.75 -1.34 8.77
N LEU A 97 -2.76 -1.67 10.04
CA LEU A 97 -3.98 -1.97 10.77
C LEU A 97 -4.69 -0.64 11.09
N GLY A 98 -5.95 -0.56 10.72
CA GLY A 98 -6.84 0.52 11.10
C GLY A 98 -7.68 0.15 12.32
N THR A 99 -8.98 0.37 12.25
CA THR A 99 -9.93 0.15 13.34
C THR A 99 -10.41 -1.31 13.34
N ILE A 100 -10.51 -1.88 14.52
CA ILE A 100 -11.15 -3.16 14.76
C ILE A 100 -12.53 -2.91 15.36
N ILE A 101 -13.53 -3.60 14.85
CA ILE A 101 -14.94 -3.41 15.22
C ILE A 101 -15.52 -4.73 15.70
N TYR A 102 -16.19 -4.68 16.85
CA TYR A 102 -16.94 -5.79 17.41
C TYR A 102 -18.37 -5.32 17.78
N GLY A 103 -19.38 -5.97 17.22
CA GLY A 103 -20.78 -5.64 17.53
C GLY A 103 -21.18 -4.17 17.27
N GLY A 104 -20.45 -3.47 16.38
CA GLY A 104 -20.64 -2.03 16.11
C GLY A 104 -19.80 -1.10 16.98
N ASN A 105 -19.11 -1.61 17.99
CA ASN A 105 -18.21 -0.85 18.86
C ASN A 105 -16.76 -0.98 18.39
N GLU A 106 -15.98 0.09 18.58
CA GLU A 106 -14.54 0.04 18.35
C GLU A 106 -13.87 -0.77 19.45
N VAL A 107 -12.93 -1.63 19.05
CA VAL A 107 -12.07 -2.37 19.98
C VAL A 107 -10.79 -1.57 20.18
N GLU A 108 -10.55 -1.08 21.39
CA GLU A 108 -9.42 -0.22 21.69
C GLU A 108 -8.10 -1.00 21.73
N ARG A 109 -7.07 -0.44 21.11
CA ARG A 109 -5.71 -1.02 21.16
C ARG A 109 -5.03 -0.68 22.46
N VAL A 110 -4.59 -1.69 23.20
CA VAL A 110 -3.88 -1.54 24.47
C VAL A 110 -2.51 -2.22 24.39
N ASN A 111 -1.50 -1.62 25.03
CA ASN A 111 -0.19 -2.24 25.19
C ASN A 111 -0.23 -3.37 26.23
N LYS A 112 0.67 -4.36 26.09
CA LYS A 112 0.70 -5.51 27.02
C LYS A 112 0.87 -5.11 28.49
N ASN A 113 1.57 -4.02 28.77
CA ASN A 113 1.73 -3.53 30.16
C ASN A 113 0.45 -2.90 30.68
N GLU A 114 -0.23 -2.10 29.88
CA GLU A 114 -1.51 -1.47 30.24
C GLU A 114 -2.60 -2.50 30.45
N TYR A 115 -2.61 -3.56 29.64
CA TYR A 115 -3.53 -4.68 29.80
C TYR A 115 -3.50 -5.27 31.22
N LEU A 116 -2.31 -5.43 31.81
CA LEU A 116 -2.18 -5.95 33.17
C LEU A 116 -2.84 -5.04 34.23
N TYR A 117 -2.75 -3.72 34.05
CA TYR A 117 -3.36 -2.77 34.95
C TYR A 117 -4.88 -2.68 34.76
N ILE A 118 -5.33 -2.68 33.51
CA ILE A 118 -6.75 -2.60 33.15
C ILE A 118 -7.50 -3.84 33.69
N THR A 119 -6.95 -5.04 33.47
CA THR A 119 -7.58 -6.29 33.91
C THR A 119 -7.59 -6.48 35.44
N SER A 120 -6.67 -5.85 36.16
CA SER A 120 -6.65 -5.89 37.62
C SER A 120 -7.59 -4.87 38.26
N SER A 121 -8.15 -3.94 37.52
CA SER A 121 -9.09 -2.93 38.01
C SER A 121 -10.54 -3.39 37.82
N PRO A 122 -11.35 -3.46 38.89
CA PRO A 122 -12.76 -3.86 38.76
C PRO A 122 -13.63 -2.89 37.95
N ILE A 123 -13.19 -1.63 37.82
CA ILE A 123 -13.94 -0.57 37.10
C ILE A 123 -13.52 -0.47 35.66
N ALA A 124 -12.23 -0.71 35.34
CA ALA A 124 -11.66 -0.56 33.99
C ALA A 124 -11.61 -1.89 33.25
N ALA A 125 -12.06 -3.00 33.82
CA ALA A 125 -12.05 -4.30 33.15
C ALA A 125 -12.83 -4.25 31.84
N PRO A 126 -12.29 -4.87 30.75
CA PRO A 126 -12.92 -4.83 29.43
C PRO A 126 -14.30 -5.50 29.46
N THR A 127 -15.26 -4.87 28.81
CA THR A 127 -16.65 -5.33 28.67
C THR A 127 -17.02 -5.45 27.18
N ALA A 128 -18.18 -6.01 26.87
CA ALA A 128 -18.67 -6.13 25.52
C ALA A 128 -18.95 -4.76 24.85
N GLU A 129 -19.22 -3.73 25.66
CA GLU A 129 -19.41 -2.36 25.17
C GLU A 129 -18.06 -1.63 24.94
N PHE A 130 -17.05 -2.00 25.72
CA PHE A 130 -15.70 -1.42 25.68
C PHE A 130 -14.65 -2.54 25.59
N PRO A 131 -14.62 -3.26 24.46
CA PRO A 131 -13.65 -4.33 24.25
C PRO A 131 -12.28 -3.73 23.96
N ILE A 132 -11.24 -4.45 24.36
CA ILE A 132 -9.85 -4.07 24.10
C ILE A 132 -9.11 -5.19 23.37
N TYR A 133 -8.02 -4.84 22.69
CA TYR A 133 -7.15 -5.85 22.09
C TYR A 133 -5.68 -5.55 22.33
N THR A 134 -4.88 -6.63 22.34
CA THR A 134 -3.42 -6.57 22.32
C THR A 134 -2.91 -7.21 21.03
N LYS A 135 -1.90 -6.61 20.42
CA LYS A 135 -1.25 -7.15 19.22
C LYS A 135 -0.10 -8.07 19.61
N ASP A 136 -0.04 -9.24 18.98
CA ASP A 136 1.05 -10.20 19.10
C ASP A 136 1.57 -10.63 17.71
N ILE A 137 2.66 -11.40 17.66
CA ILE A 137 3.21 -11.91 16.41
C ILE A 137 2.25 -12.87 15.69
N ASN A 138 1.46 -13.62 16.44
CA ASN A 138 0.51 -14.61 15.92
C ASN A 138 -0.84 -14.00 15.51
N GLY A 139 -1.06 -12.72 15.74
CA GLY A 139 -2.33 -12.04 15.51
C GLY A 139 -2.71 -11.09 16.63
N ILE A 140 -4.00 -10.93 16.87
CA ILE A 140 -4.53 -10.12 17.97
C ILE A 140 -5.27 -10.97 19.00
N LYS A 141 -5.17 -10.58 20.27
CA LYS A 141 -6.00 -11.08 21.35
C LYS A 141 -6.98 -10.00 21.74
N ALA A 142 -8.26 -10.29 21.63
CA ALA A 142 -9.32 -9.40 22.07
C ALA A 142 -9.90 -9.89 23.40
N TYR A 143 -10.29 -8.94 24.26
CA TYR A 143 -10.79 -9.16 25.59
C TYR A 143 -12.08 -8.37 25.80
N GLY A 144 -12.98 -8.90 26.64
CA GLY A 144 -14.31 -8.31 26.85
C GLY A 144 -15.38 -8.82 25.89
N LEU A 145 -15.03 -9.76 25.01
CA LEU A 145 -15.99 -10.36 24.08
C LEU A 145 -16.88 -11.36 24.83
N THR A 146 -18.19 -11.29 24.61
CA THR A 146 -19.16 -12.17 25.31
C THR A 146 -19.33 -13.52 24.64
N ASP A 147 -19.12 -13.61 23.34
CA ASP A 147 -19.28 -14.84 22.57
C ASP A 147 -18.09 -15.03 21.60
N ILE A 148 -17.24 -16.00 21.95
CA ILE A 148 -16.10 -16.39 21.11
C ILE A 148 -16.50 -17.50 20.12
N ASP A 149 -17.75 -17.97 20.18
CA ASP A 149 -18.26 -19.02 19.30
C ASP A 149 -18.61 -18.45 17.93
N ASP A 150 -18.25 -19.21 16.89
CA ASP A 150 -18.26 -18.89 15.44
C ASP A 150 -19.54 -18.25 14.86
N SER A 151 -20.58 -18.08 15.66
CA SER A 151 -21.90 -17.69 15.15
C SER A 151 -22.39 -16.26 15.49
N VAL A 152 -21.81 -15.56 16.45
CA VAL A 152 -22.38 -14.27 16.93
C VAL A 152 -21.39 -13.12 17.11
N GLY A 153 -20.10 -13.36 17.18
CA GLY A 153 -19.12 -12.30 17.44
C GLY A 153 -18.00 -12.20 16.40
N SER A 154 -18.32 -11.78 15.17
CA SER A 154 -17.28 -11.54 14.17
C SER A 154 -16.54 -10.23 14.48
N LEU A 155 -15.22 -10.33 14.64
CA LEU A 155 -14.32 -9.17 14.63
C LEU A 155 -14.08 -8.73 13.18
N ASN A 156 -14.50 -7.52 12.87
CA ASN A 156 -14.21 -6.89 11.58
C ASN A 156 -12.98 -5.98 11.72
N CYS A 157 -12.12 -6.05 10.75
CA CYS A 157 -10.91 -5.25 10.69
C CYS A 157 -10.93 -4.36 9.46
N ASN A 158 -10.84 -3.04 9.68
CA ASN A 158 -10.54 -2.09 8.62
C ASN A 158 -9.03 -1.96 8.54
N TYR A 159 -8.46 -2.10 7.36
CA TYR A 159 -7.02 -2.03 7.18
C TYR A 159 -6.64 -1.55 5.80
N ILE A 160 -5.40 -1.11 5.69
CA ILE A 160 -4.79 -0.80 4.40
C ILE A 160 -4.02 -2.04 3.96
N LYS A 161 -4.39 -2.57 2.79
CA LYS A 161 -3.71 -3.72 2.20
C LYS A 161 -2.42 -3.29 1.51
N LYS A 162 -1.47 -4.19 1.44
CA LYS A 162 -0.28 -4.04 0.62
C LYS A 162 -0.67 -4.16 -0.86
N PRO A 163 -0.13 -3.32 -1.77
CA PRO A 163 -0.34 -3.48 -3.19
C PRO A 163 0.03 -4.88 -3.67
N THR A 164 -0.80 -5.43 -4.55
CA THR A 164 -0.52 -6.73 -5.16
C THR A 164 0.71 -6.63 -6.06
N LYS A 165 1.54 -7.66 -6.04
CA LYS A 165 2.71 -7.70 -6.93
C LYS A 165 2.25 -7.69 -8.37
N VAL A 166 2.76 -6.75 -9.14
CA VAL A 166 2.51 -6.63 -10.57
C VAL A 166 3.39 -7.59 -11.34
N GLU A 167 2.87 -8.12 -12.43
CA GLU A 167 3.60 -9.04 -13.29
C GLU A 167 3.19 -8.85 -14.76
N TRP A 168 4.14 -8.41 -15.58
CA TRP A 168 4.00 -8.45 -17.02
C TRP A 168 4.38 -9.84 -17.50
N LYS A 169 3.38 -10.64 -17.87
CA LYS A 169 3.56 -12.00 -18.40
C LYS A 169 3.60 -11.99 -19.91
N TYR A 170 4.36 -12.92 -20.46
CA TYR A 170 4.56 -13.04 -21.89
C TYR A 170 4.66 -14.50 -22.32
N GLN A 171 4.31 -14.73 -23.57
CA GLN A 171 4.54 -15.98 -24.26
C GLN A 171 5.64 -15.77 -25.31
N VAL A 172 6.56 -16.72 -25.42
CA VAL A 172 7.61 -16.65 -26.45
C VAL A 172 7.09 -17.22 -27.75
N VAL A 173 6.90 -16.35 -28.74
CA VAL A 173 6.48 -16.73 -30.08
C VAL A 173 7.55 -16.28 -31.06
N TYR A 174 8.10 -17.22 -31.83
CA TYR A 174 9.22 -16.98 -32.78
C TYR A 174 10.45 -16.28 -32.18
N GLY A 175 10.68 -16.47 -30.88
CA GLY A 175 11.82 -15.88 -30.16
C GLY A 175 11.56 -14.48 -29.60
N GLU A 176 10.37 -13.92 -29.79
CA GLU A 176 9.95 -12.64 -29.24
C GLU A 176 8.97 -12.82 -28.07
N ALA A 177 9.04 -11.93 -27.09
CA ALA A 177 8.15 -11.91 -25.95
C ALA A 177 6.87 -11.15 -26.30
N LEU A 178 5.77 -11.88 -26.46
CA LEU A 178 4.43 -11.32 -26.70
C LEU A 178 3.66 -11.22 -25.39
N TYR A 179 3.07 -10.05 -25.15
CA TYR A 179 2.26 -9.79 -23.97
C TYR A 179 1.07 -10.75 -23.82
N ASP A 180 0.90 -11.30 -22.63
CA ASP A 180 -0.23 -12.15 -22.26
C ASP A 180 -1.14 -11.41 -21.25
N SER A 181 -2.22 -10.85 -21.77
CA SER A 181 -3.19 -10.10 -20.95
C SER A 181 -3.95 -10.94 -19.94
N THR A 182 -4.03 -12.27 -20.17
CA THR A 182 -4.83 -13.19 -19.32
C THR A 182 -4.15 -13.44 -17.98
N TYR A 183 -2.83 -13.52 -17.99
CA TYR A 183 -2.05 -13.86 -16.80
C TYR A 183 -1.24 -12.68 -16.22
N SER A 184 -1.28 -11.54 -16.88
CA SER A 184 -0.62 -10.32 -16.39
C SER A 184 -1.42 -9.66 -15.27
N ILE A 185 -0.71 -9.05 -14.30
CA ILE A 185 -1.30 -8.34 -13.16
C ILE A 185 -0.95 -6.87 -13.30
N ASN A 186 -1.98 -6.02 -13.39
CA ASN A 186 -1.85 -4.57 -13.53
C ASN A 186 -1.52 -3.90 -12.18
N PHE A 187 -1.06 -2.65 -12.26
CA PHE A 187 -0.84 -1.81 -11.09
C PHE A 187 -2.16 -1.46 -10.39
N GLU A 188 -2.17 -1.44 -9.07
CA GLU A 188 -3.33 -1.01 -8.27
C GLU A 188 -3.35 0.49 -7.96
N LEU A 189 -2.39 1.25 -8.49
CA LEU A 189 -2.29 2.69 -8.29
C LEU A 189 -3.36 3.47 -9.05
N HIS A 190 -3.61 4.70 -8.59
CA HIS A 190 -4.51 5.63 -9.28
C HIS A 190 -3.96 5.95 -10.68
N PRO A 191 -4.83 6.15 -11.70
CA PRO A 191 -4.38 6.44 -13.08
C PRO A 191 -3.47 7.67 -13.22
N SER A 192 -3.56 8.64 -12.32
CA SER A 192 -2.67 9.82 -12.32
C SER A 192 -1.20 9.48 -12.11
N GLU A 193 -0.91 8.32 -11.51
CA GLU A 193 0.45 7.90 -11.18
C GLU A 193 1.21 7.25 -12.34
N GLU A 194 0.58 7.11 -13.51
CA GLU A 194 1.18 6.43 -14.65
C GLU A 194 2.51 7.08 -15.09
N VAL A 195 2.57 8.40 -15.10
CA VAL A 195 3.78 9.14 -15.51
C VAL A 195 4.88 8.95 -14.46
N GLU A 196 4.54 9.08 -13.18
CA GLU A 196 5.49 8.90 -12.09
C GLU A 196 6.06 7.48 -12.04
N LEU A 197 5.21 6.46 -12.26
CA LEU A 197 5.64 5.07 -12.40
C LEU A 197 6.70 4.90 -13.50
N VAL A 198 6.44 5.44 -14.69
CA VAL A 198 7.39 5.37 -15.81
C VAL A 198 8.72 6.02 -15.42
N MET A 199 8.70 7.19 -14.78
CA MET A 199 9.92 7.91 -14.39
C MET A 199 10.70 7.16 -13.31
N LYS A 200 10.02 6.60 -12.30
CA LYS A 200 10.68 5.80 -11.26
C LYS A 200 11.30 4.53 -11.83
N ILE A 201 10.59 3.82 -12.72
CA ILE A 201 11.13 2.62 -13.39
C ILE A 201 12.35 2.98 -14.23
N LEU A 202 12.31 4.07 -14.98
CA LEU A 202 13.46 4.55 -15.79
C LEU A 202 14.65 4.93 -14.90
N SER A 203 14.42 5.56 -13.77
CA SER A 203 15.46 5.88 -12.80
C SER A 203 16.16 4.61 -12.29
N LEU A 204 15.40 3.58 -11.93
CA LEU A 204 15.95 2.30 -11.49
C LEU A 204 16.68 1.56 -12.64
N ALA A 205 16.13 1.57 -13.84
CA ALA A 205 16.76 1.00 -15.02
C ALA A 205 18.04 1.75 -15.42
N GLY A 206 18.05 3.09 -15.29
CA GLY A 206 19.23 3.91 -15.57
C GLY A 206 20.40 3.59 -14.64
N VAL A 207 20.15 3.29 -13.37
CA VAL A 207 21.20 2.84 -12.45
C VAL A 207 21.79 1.51 -12.87
N LEU A 208 20.95 0.56 -13.31
CA LEU A 208 21.41 -0.76 -13.76
C LEU A 208 22.27 -0.66 -15.03
N ILE A 209 21.86 0.15 -15.98
CA ILE A 209 22.57 0.35 -17.26
C ILE A 209 23.81 1.24 -17.06
N ARG A 210 24.05 1.76 -15.87
CA ARG A 210 25.14 2.70 -15.53
C ARG A 210 25.12 3.98 -16.36
N ASP A 211 23.94 4.38 -16.81
CA ASP A 211 23.78 5.61 -17.56
C ASP A 211 23.40 6.76 -16.63
N LEU A 212 24.42 7.49 -16.20
CA LEU A 212 24.27 8.63 -15.28
C LEU A 212 23.31 9.70 -15.84
N SER A 213 23.18 9.84 -17.14
CA SER A 213 22.36 10.89 -17.74
C SER A 213 20.86 10.58 -17.65
N VAL A 214 20.45 9.32 -17.84
CA VAL A 214 19.05 8.89 -17.65
C VAL A 214 18.65 8.98 -16.18
N TYR A 215 19.55 8.54 -15.29
CA TYR A 215 19.33 8.65 -13.85
C TYR A 215 19.15 10.11 -13.41
N GLN A 216 20.03 11.01 -13.87
CA GLN A 216 19.95 12.43 -13.54
C GLN A 216 18.68 13.09 -14.08
N LEU A 217 18.28 12.77 -15.32
CA LEU A 217 17.05 13.30 -15.91
C LEU A 217 15.80 12.84 -15.14
N ALA A 218 15.70 11.54 -14.88
CA ALA A 218 14.59 10.97 -14.12
C ALA A 218 14.55 11.48 -12.67
N ALA A 219 15.72 11.64 -12.03
CA ALA A 219 15.81 12.18 -10.68
C ALA A 219 15.43 13.68 -10.63
N GLN A 220 15.80 14.47 -11.64
CA GLN A 220 15.40 15.87 -11.75
C GLN A 220 13.90 16.04 -11.96
N GLU A 221 13.27 15.22 -12.82
CA GLU A 221 11.82 15.29 -13.03
C GLU A 221 11.04 14.85 -11.78
N ASN A 222 11.49 13.79 -11.09
CA ASN A 222 10.89 13.41 -9.82
C ASN A 222 11.00 14.52 -8.78
N ALA A 223 12.15 15.18 -8.67
CA ALA A 223 12.33 16.31 -7.75
C ALA A 223 11.44 17.51 -8.11
N MET A 224 11.27 17.81 -9.40
CA MET A 224 10.38 18.87 -9.87
C MET A 224 8.90 18.55 -9.60
N ASN A 225 8.48 17.31 -9.84
CA ASN A 225 7.11 16.88 -9.56
C ASN A 225 6.79 16.99 -8.06
N ILE A 226 7.71 16.55 -7.18
CA ILE A 226 7.56 16.67 -5.73
C ILE A 226 7.51 18.15 -5.30
N GLN A 227 8.28 19.04 -5.94
CA GLN A 227 8.22 20.48 -5.65
C GLN A 227 6.91 21.11 -6.12
N GLN A 228 6.39 20.71 -7.29
CA GLN A 228 5.10 21.21 -7.81
C GLN A 228 3.92 20.73 -6.96
N GLN A 229 3.99 19.51 -6.42
CA GLN A 229 2.97 18.99 -5.49
C GLN A 229 3.00 19.68 -4.11
N LYS A 230 4.13 20.32 -3.76
CA LYS A 230 4.34 21.00 -2.46
C LYS A 230 4.21 22.51 -2.53
N SER A 231 4.04 23.11 -3.71
CA SER A 231 3.84 24.53 -3.92
C SER A 231 2.38 24.88 -4.07
#